data_eac7b6c82d9f6eb9b3b609a3e56c3986
#
_entry.id   eac7b6c82d9f6eb9b3b609a3e56c3986
#
_cell.length_a   1.000
_cell.length_b   1.000
_cell.length_c   1.000
_cell.angle_alpha   90.00
_cell.angle_beta   90.00
_cell.angle_gamma   90.00
#
_symmetry.space_group_name_H-M   'P 1'
#
loop_
_entity.id
_entity.type
_entity.pdbx_description
1 polymer ?
#
loop_
_entity_poly.entity_id
_entity_poly.type
_entity_poly.pdbx_seq_one_letter_code
_entity_poly.pdbx_strand_id
1 'polypeptide(L)'
;GAGPAQLRTLLRRISGVDAVLAEIGALGAEVRYRRVLGAVAELEALAVGGAALGERISGFLSRDDTVVARMAAALDMAGDMAGEVAGETAPGDPSGHLARAVRWQRYSRASGSDLHRACGADIARGSLRLWSQACATLPGERPVEREDPA
;
A
#
# COMPACT_ATOMS: atom_id res chain seq x y z
N GLY A 1 8.66 -22.56 40.55
CA GLY A 1 8.40 -23.40 39.37
C GLY A 1 7.72 -22.61 38.29
N ALA A 2 8.10 -22.83 37.02
CA ALA A 2 7.48 -22.17 35.88
C ALA A 2 6.00 -22.59 35.79
N GLY A 3 5.10 -21.61 35.71
CA GLY A 3 3.68 -21.88 35.58
C GLY A 3 3.30 -22.42 34.20
N PRO A 4 2.11 -23.05 34.04
CA PRO A 4 1.68 -23.67 32.78
C PRO A 4 1.70 -22.71 31.58
N ALA A 5 1.51 -21.42 31.79
CA ALA A 5 1.57 -20.37 30.76
C ALA A 5 3.03 -20.17 30.28
N GLN A 6 3.98 -20.13 31.18
CA GLN A 6 5.41 -19.99 30.88
C GLN A 6 5.94 -21.21 30.12
N LEU A 7 5.51 -22.41 30.49
CA LEU A 7 5.87 -23.64 29.79
C LEU A 7 5.32 -23.64 28.34
N ARG A 8 4.07 -23.26 28.14
CA ARG A 8 3.47 -23.11 26.78
C ARG A 8 4.25 -22.13 25.93
N THR A 9 4.59 -20.95 26.46
CA THR A 9 5.36 -19.92 25.74
C THR A 9 6.75 -20.45 25.36
N LEU A 10 7.41 -21.18 26.27
CA LEU A 10 8.71 -21.79 26.02
C LEU A 10 8.63 -22.86 24.93
N LEU A 11 7.66 -23.77 25.03
CA LEU A 11 7.43 -24.84 24.04
C LEU A 11 7.14 -24.25 22.67
N ARG A 12 6.30 -23.19 22.59
CA ARG A 12 5.97 -22.51 21.34
C ARG A 12 7.20 -21.88 20.68
N ARG A 13 8.06 -21.26 21.49
CA ARG A 13 9.32 -20.66 21.01
C ARG A 13 10.34 -21.70 20.53
N ILE A 14 10.42 -22.87 21.20
CA ILE A 14 11.35 -23.94 20.83
C ILE A 14 10.83 -24.75 19.62
N SER A 15 9.53 -24.91 19.49
CA SER A 15 8.90 -25.71 18.42
C SER A 15 8.98 -25.12 17.03
N GLY A 16 9.32 -23.84 16.88
CA GLY A 16 9.34 -23.14 15.59
C GLY A 16 7.95 -22.90 14.95
N VAL A 17 6.86 -23.24 15.66
CA VAL A 17 5.48 -23.07 15.15
C VAL A 17 5.19 -21.64 14.73
N ASP A 18 5.68 -20.65 15.47
CA ASP A 18 5.43 -19.24 15.14
C ASP A 18 6.14 -18.84 13.83
N ALA A 19 7.32 -19.38 13.55
CA ALA A 19 8.01 -19.19 12.28
C ALA A 19 7.21 -19.79 11.09
N VAL A 20 6.73 -21.03 11.26
CA VAL A 20 5.89 -21.67 10.23
C VAL A 20 4.58 -20.91 9.99
N LEU A 21 3.94 -20.42 11.03
CA LEU A 21 2.72 -19.61 10.90
C LEU A 21 2.99 -18.27 10.20
N ALA A 22 4.14 -17.64 10.45
CA ALA A 22 4.56 -16.43 9.76
C ALA A 22 4.77 -16.69 8.26
N GLU A 23 5.46 -17.77 7.89
CA GLU A 23 5.65 -18.19 6.50
C GLU A 23 4.32 -18.47 5.77
N ILE A 24 3.40 -19.20 6.42
CA ILE A 24 2.06 -19.45 5.89
C ILE A 24 1.30 -18.12 5.69
N GLY A 25 1.42 -17.20 6.65
CA GLY A 25 0.84 -15.86 6.57
C GLY A 25 1.36 -15.06 5.38
N ALA A 26 2.68 -15.07 5.19
CA ALA A 26 3.34 -14.39 4.07
C ALA A 26 2.90 -14.96 2.71
N LEU A 27 2.88 -16.29 2.57
CA LEU A 27 2.36 -16.95 1.36
C LEU A 27 0.89 -16.61 1.11
N GLY A 28 0.07 -16.55 2.18
CA GLY A 28 -1.34 -16.14 2.08
C GLY A 28 -1.50 -14.71 1.60
N ALA A 29 -0.66 -13.78 2.05
CA ALA A 29 -0.65 -12.39 1.61
C ALA A 29 -0.26 -12.27 0.13
N GLU A 30 0.77 -13.00 -0.29
CA GLU A 30 1.18 -13.06 -1.70
C GLU A 30 0.06 -13.57 -2.61
N VAL A 31 -0.61 -14.66 -2.22
CA VAL A 31 -1.73 -15.22 -3.00
C VAL A 31 -2.87 -14.20 -3.10
N ARG A 32 -3.21 -13.50 -2.01
CA ARG A 32 -4.24 -12.46 -2.04
C ARG A 32 -3.86 -11.33 -3.00
N TYR A 33 -2.63 -10.85 -2.93
CA TYR A 33 -2.17 -9.78 -3.81
C TYR A 33 -2.15 -10.20 -5.29
N ARG A 34 -1.70 -11.42 -5.61
CA ARG A 34 -1.77 -11.98 -6.98
C ARG A 34 -3.21 -12.03 -7.51
N ARG A 35 -4.20 -12.35 -6.66
CA ARG A 35 -5.62 -12.30 -7.04
C ARG A 35 -6.09 -10.88 -7.35
N VAL A 36 -5.64 -9.89 -6.58
CA VAL A 36 -5.94 -8.47 -6.86
C VAL A 36 -5.37 -8.06 -8.22
N LEU A 37 -4.11 -8.41 -8.51
CA LEU A 37 -3.50 -8.13 -9.81
C LEU A 37 -4.24 -8.83 -10.96
N GLY A 38 -4.63 -10.09 -10.79
CA GLY A 38 -5.41 -10.84 -11.77
C GLY A 38 -6.76 -10.18 -12.06
N ALA A 39 -7.51 -9.81 -11.02
CA ALA A 39 -8.78 -9.12 -11.18
C ALA A 39 -8.64 -7.77 -11.91
N VAL A 40 -7.59 -7.00 -11.60
CA VAL A 40 -7.31 -5.74 -12.31
C VAL A 40 -7.00 -6.02 -13.79
N ALA A 41 -6.17 -7.01 -14.09
CA ALA A 41 -5.83 -7.35 -15.47
C ALA A 41 -7.06 -7.83 -16.27
N GLU A 42 -7.96 -8.59 -15.66
CA GLU A 42 -9.23 -9.01 -16.27
C GLU A 42 -10.14 -7.80 -16.56
N LEU A 43 -10.26 -6.85 -15.62
CA LEU A 43 -11.02 -5.62 -15.82
C LEU A 43 -10.40 -4.77 -16.95
N GLU A 44 -9.08 -4.63 -16.99
CA GLU A 44 -8.38 -3.89 -18.05
C GLU A 44 -8.57 -4.57 -19.42
N ALA A 45 -8.56 -5.90 -19.48
CA ALA A 45 -8.87 -6.64 -20.69
C ALA A 45 -10.31 -6.42 -21.18
N LEU A 46 -11.28 -6.38 -20.26
CA LEU A 46 -12.68 -6.06 -20.60
C LEU A 46 -12.84 -4.61 -21.06
N ALA A 47 -12.04 -3.69 -20.56
CA ALA A 47 -12.07 -2.28 -20.95
C ALA A 47 -11.75 -2.04 -22.43
N VAL A 48 -10.99 -2.95 -23.04
CA VAL A 48 -10.67 -2.89 -24.49
C VAL A 48 -11.89 -3.17 -25.39
N GLY A 49 -12.91 -3.88 -24.85
CA GLY A 49 -14.08 -4.32 -25.61
C GLY A 49 -15.09 -3.21 -26.00
N GLY A 50 -14.95 -1.99 -25.49
CA GLY A 50 -15.82 -0.87 -25.85
C GLY A 50 -15.55 0.39 -25.04
N ALA A 51 -15.61 1.56 -25.70
CA ALA A 51 -15.25 2.85 -25.11
C ALA A 51 -16.01 3.18 -23.80
N ALA A 52 -17.35 3.04 -23.80
CA ALA A 52 -18.17 3.35 -22.62
C ALA A 52 -17.89 2.43 -21.43
N LEU A 53 -17.62 1.14 -21.68
CA LEU A 53 -17.23 0.19 -20.64
C LEU A 53 -15.81 0.50 -20.16
N GLY A 54 -14.90 0.83 -21.08
CA GLY A 54 -13.53 1.20 -20.78
C GLY A 54 -13.44 2.43 -19.85
N GLU A 55 -14.22 3.47 -20.13
CA GLU A 55 -14.30 4.68 -19.27
C GLU A 55 -14.80 4.36 -17.86
N ARG A 56 -15.83 3.52 -17.74
CA ARG A 56 -16.36 3.11 -16.43
C ARG A 56 -15.35 2.29 -15.62
N ILE A 57 -14.66 1.34 -16.27
CA ILE A 57 -13.62 0.52 -15.61
C ILE A 57 -12.45 1.39 -15.21
N SER A 58 -11.95 2.24 -16.11
CA SER A 58 -10.85 3.17 -15.81
C SER A 58 -11.20 4.12 -14.67
N GLY A 59 -12.43 4.65 -14.67
CA GLY A 59 -12.95 5.47 -13.60
C GLY A 59 -12.98 4.72 -12.27
N PHE A 60 -13.46 3.46 -12.25
CA PHE A 60 -13.46 2.63 -11.03
C PHE A 60 -12.04 2.34 -10.52
N LEU A 61 -11.13 1.92 -11.40
CA LEU A 61 -9.74 1.60 -11.02
C LEU A 61 -8.94 2.82 -10.54
N SER A 62 -9.37 4.02 -10.93
CA SER A 62 -8.74 5.29 -10.55
C SER A 62 -9.33 5.93 -9.28
N ARG A 63 -10.38 5.37 -8.72
CA ARG A 63 -10.99 5.88 -7.47
C ARG A 63 -10.01 5.78 -6.31
N ASP A 64 -10.06 6.76 -5.42
CA ASP A 64 -9.16 6.82 -4.27
C ASP A 64 -9.28 5.59 -3.37
N ASP A 65 -10.52 5.13 -3.11
CA ASP A 65 -10.78 3.93 -2.32
C ASP A 65 -10.18 2.67 -2.97
N THR A 66 -10.30 2.51 -4.29
CA THR A 66 -9.73 1.39 -5.03
C THR A 66 -8.19 1.43 -5.01
N VAL A 67 -7.61 2.60 -5.22
CA VAL A 67 -6.15 2.77 -5.21
C VAL A 67 -5.56 2.50 -3.83
N VAL A 68 -6.22 2.99 -2.76
CA VAL A 68 -5.79 2.76 -1.38
C VAL A 68 -6.00 1.29 -0.97
N ALA A 69 -7.07 0.64 -1.40
CA ALA A 69 -7.28 -0.79 -1.15
C ALA A 69 -6.19 -1.66 -1.82
N ARG A 70 -5.79 -1.34 -3.06
CA ARG A 70 -4.68 -2.01 -3.73
C ARG A 70 -3.36 -1.80 -3.00
N MET A 71 -3.09 -0.58 -2.52
CA MET A 71 -1.93 -0.28 -1.68
C MET A 71 -1.94 -1.12 -0.40
N ALA A 72 -3.08 -1.25 0.28
CA ALA A 72 -3.19 -2.05 1.50
C ALA A 72 -2.85 -3.53 1.24
N ALA A 73 -3.38 -4.11 0.17
CA ALA A 73 -3.05 -5.48 -0.23
C ALA A 73 -1.56 -5.66 -0.60
N ALA A 74 -0.96 -4.67 -1.22
CA ALA A 74 0.46 -4.66 -1.54
C ALA A 74 1.34 -4.52 -0.29
N LEU A 75 0.94 -3.71 0.69
CA LEU A 75 1.63 -3.59 1.98
C LEU A 75 1.55 -4.89 2.79
N ASP A 76 0.40 -5.56 2.77
CA ASP A 76 0.21 -6.87 3.41
C ASP A 76 1.18 -7.91 2.79
N MET A 77 1.32 -7.93 1.46
CA MET A 77 2.29 -8.78 0.77
C MET A 77 3.75 -8.41 1.08
N ALA A 78 4.04 -7.11 1.18
CA ALA A 78 5.39 -6.64 1.49
C ALA A 78 5.84 -7.01 2.92
N GLY A 79 4.91 -7.20 3.86
CA GLY A 79 5.20 -7.66 5.22
C GLY A 79 6.29 -6.84 5.91
N ASP A 80 7.27 -7.51 6.49
CA ASP A 80 8.39 -6.87 7.21
C ASP A 80 9.23 -5.94 6.33
N MET A 81 9.35 -6.23 5.03
CA MET A 81 10.03 -5.37 4.07
C MET A 81 9.36 -3.98 3.97
N ALA A 82 8.07 -3.87 4.28
CA ALA A 82 7.40 -2.57 4.28
C ALA A 82 8.00 -1.61 5.32
N GLY A 83 8.37 -2.09 6.49
CA GLY A 83 9.05 -1.29 7.52
C GLY A 83 10.46 -0.85 7.10
N GLU A 84 11.23 -1.75 6.49
CA GLU A 84 12.59 -1.47 6.03
C GLU A 84 12.62 -0.43 4.91
N VAL A 85 11.71 -0.53 3.95
CA VAL A 85 11.65 0.38 2.80
C VAL A 85 10.98 1.72 3.14
N ALA A 86 9.90 1.70 3.93
CA ALA A 86 9.08 2.89 4.16
C ALA A 86 9.60 3.80 5.28
N GLY A 87 10.28 3.23 6.30
CA GLY A 87 10.51 3.94 7.56
C GLY A 87 9.20 4.27 8.27
N GLU A 88 9.29 4.78 9.49
CA GLU A 88 8.10 5.23 10.24
C GLU A 88 7.51 6.49 9.61
N THR A 89 6.24 6.39 9.23
CA THR A 89 5.46 7.53 8.75
C THR A 89 4.31 7.74 9.72
N ALA A 90 4.26 8.91 10.35
CA ALA A 90 3.14 9.27 11.22
C ALA A 90 1.82 9.28 10.42
N PRO A 91 0.73 8.75 10.97
CA PRO A 91 -0.58 8.83 10.33
C PRO A 91 -0.95 10.30 10.04
N GLY A 92 -1.30 10.60 8.78
CA GLY A 92 -1.73 11.95 8.37
C GLY A 92 -0.60 12.94 8.05
N ASP A 93 0.68 12.54 8.16
CA ASP A 93 1.79 13.39 7.74
C ASP A 93 1.98 13.38 6.21
N PRO A 94 1.70 14.53 5.51
CA PRO A 94 1.87 14.61 4.07
C PRO A 94 3.29 14.31 3.62
N SER A 95 4.30 14.80 4.34
CA SER A 95 5.71 14.61 3.97
C SER A 95 6.12 13.14 4.06
N GLY A 96 5.61 12.42 5.04
CA GLY A 96 5.81 10.99 5.19
C GLY A 96 5.16 10.18 4.07
N HIS A 97 3.96 10.55 3.63
CA HIS A 97 3.31 9.90 2.49
C HIS A 97 4.10 10.09 1.19
N LEU A 98 4.62 11.30 0.96
CA LEU A 98 5.43 11.59 -0.21
C LEU A 98 6.78 10.83 -0.15
N ALA A 99 7.45 10.83 0.98
CA ALA A 99 8.70 10.10 1.18
C ALA A 99 8.52 8.59 0.94
N ARG A 100 7.42 8.00 1.44
CA ARG A 100 7.06 6.61 1.18
C ARG A 100 6.83 6.36 -0.31
N ALA A 101 6.09 7.22 -0.99
CA ALA A 101 5.86 7.09 -2.43
C ALA A 101 7.17 7.05 -3.22
N VAL A 102 8.12 7.96 -2.92
CA VAL A 102 9.42 8.02 -3.60
C VAL A 102 10.25 6.75 -3.35
N ARG A 103 10.30 6.26 -2.11
CA ARG A 103 11.07 5.04 -1.78
C ARG A 103 10.51 3.82 -2.49
N TRP A 104 9.19 3.63 -2.45
CA TRP A 104 8.54 2.50 -3.10
C TRP A 104 8.60 2.58 -4.63
N GLN A 105 8.59 3.78 -5.20
CA GLN A 105 8.82 3.96 -6.63
C GLN A 105 10.25 3.55 -7.04
N ARG A 106 11.25 3.87 -6.24
CA ARG A 106 12.62 3.42 -6.46
C ARG A 106 12.74 1.90 -6.35
N TYR A 107 12.16 1.32 -5.31
CA TYR A 107 12.09 -0.12 -5.12
C TYR A 107 11.44 -0.82 -6.32
N SER A 108 10.30 -0.34 -6.78
CA SER A 108 9.60 -0.87 -7.95
C SER A 108 10.49 -0.90 -9.19
N ARG A 109 11.22 0.19 -9.46
CA ARG A 109 12.12 0.28 -10.63
C ARG A 109 13.35 -0.60 -10.52
N ALA A 110 13.86 -0.82 -9.33
CA ALA A 110 15.04 -1.63 -9.07
C ALA A 110 14.74 -3.14 -9.01
N SER A 111 13.48 -3.52 -8.83
CA SER A 111 13.08 -4.91 -8.65
C SER A 111 13.18 -5.72 -9.94
N GLY A 112 13.80 -6.89 -9.85
CA GLY A 112 13.86 -7.88 -10.95
C GLY A 112 12.59 -8.74 -11.08
N SER A 113 11.71 -8.74 -10.08
CA SER A 113 10.46 -9.51 -10.05
C SER A 113 9.28 -8.64 -10.48
N ASP A 114 8.46 -9.13 -11.41
CA ASP A 114 7.25 -8.44 -11.87
C ASP A 114 6.25 -8.23 -10.72
N LEU A 115 6.12 -9.22 -9.84
CA LEU A 115 5.26 -9.14 -8.66
C LEU A 115 5.71 -8.02 -7.72
N HIS A 116 7.00 -7.96 -7.40
CA HIS A 116 7.56 -6.92 -6.53
C HIS A 116 7.54 -5.53 -7.19
N ARG A 117 7.69 -5.49 -8.51
CA ARG A 117 7.55 -4.26 -9.30
C ARG A 117 6.13 -3.70 -9.20
N ALA A 118 5.12 -4.56 -9.37
CA ALA A 118 3.72 -4.20 -9.22
C ALA A 118 3.40 -3.77 -7.79
N CYS A 119 3.87 -4.52 -6.78
CA CYS A 119 3.73 -4.21 -5.37
C CYS A 119 4.26 -2.81 -5.05
N GLY A 120 5.50 -2.51 -5.41
CA GLY A 120 6.10 -1.20 -5.19
C GLY A 120 5.35 -0.07 -5.90
N ALA A 121 4.86 -0.31 -7.12
CA ALA A 121 4.08 0.66 -7.87
C ALA A 121 2.72 0.95 -7.21
N ASP A 122 2.01 -0.06 -6.69
CA ASP A 122 0.74 0.12 -6.01
C ASP A 122 0.90 0.85 -4.68
N ILE A 123 1.95 0.53 -3.90
CA ILE A 123 2.25 1.25 -2.65
C ILE A 123 2.60 2.72 -2.95
N ALA A 124 3.41 2.98 -3.96
CA ALA A 124 3.77 4.34 -4.35
C ALA A 124 2.54 5.15 -4.77
N ARG A 125 1.68 4.56 -5.60
CA ARG A 125 0.46 5.21 -6.10
C ARG A 125 -0.52 5.52 -4.98
N GLY A 126 -0.78 4.57 -4.07
CA GLY A 126 -1.66 4.77 -2.91
C GLY A 126 -1.10 5.81 -1.95
N SER A 127 0.22 5.83 -1.74
CA SER A 127 0.89 6.84 -0.92
C SER A 127 0.72 8.25 -1.50
N LEU A 128 0.79 8.42 -2.82
CA LEU A 128 0.52 9.71 -3.48
C LEU A 128 -0.94 10.15 -3.33
N ARG A 129 -1.89 9.20 -3.32
CA ARG A 129 -3.31 9.52 -3.05
C ARG A 129 -3.49 10.04 -1.63
N LEU A 130 -2.91 9.36 -0.64
CA LEU A 130 -2.96 9.80 0.76
C LEU A 130 -2.27 11.16 0.95
N TRP A 131 -1.15 11.40 0.29
CA TRP A 131 -0.48 12.69 0.27
C TRP A 131 -1.40 13.80 -0.27
N SER A 132 -2.04 13.56 -1.41
CA SER A 132 -2.97 14.52 -2.02
C SER A 132 -4.16 14.84 -1.11
N GLN A 133 -4.73 13.82 -0.47
CA GLN A 133 -5.83 13.98 0.49
C GLN A 133 -5.39 14.79 1.72
N ALA A 134 -4.21 14.46 2.28
CA ALA A 134 -3.66 15.18 3.43
C ALA A 134 -3.38 16.66 3.10
N CYS A 135 -2.85 16.96 1.92
CA CYS A 135 -2.65 18.34 1.47
C CYS A 135 -3.97 19.10 1.29
N ALA A 136 -5.02 18.44 0.80
CA ALA A 136 -6.33 19.06 0.64
C ALA A 136 -7.04 19.37 1.96
N THR A 137 -6.66 18.70 3.06
CA THR A 137 -7.22 18.94 4.40
C THR A 137 -6.44 19.96 5.22
N LEU A 138 -5.26 20.39 4.75
CA LEU A 138 -4.53 21.48 5.41
C LEU A 138 -5.34 22.76 5.29
N PRO A 139 -5.50 23.56 6.40
CA PRO A 139 -6.13 24.86 6.32
C PRO A 139 -5.35 25.73 5.33
N GLY A 140 -5.97 26.06 4.21
CA GLY A 140 -5.33 26.92 3.21
C GLY A 140 -4.94 28.26 3.85
N GLU A 141 -3.73 28.71 3.63
CA GLU A 141 -3.39 30.12 3.80
C GLU A 141 -4.42 30.92 2.98
N ARG A 142 -5.24 31.69 3.68
CA ARG A 142 -6.11 32.65 3.00
C ARG A 142 -5.23 33.53 2.14
N PRO A 143 -5.58 33.78 0.86
CA PRO A 143 -4.90 34.80 0.08
C PRO A 143 -4.94 36.10 0.89
N VAL A 144 -3.78 36.67 1.15
CA VAL A 144 -3.69 38.00 1.74
C VAL A 144 -4.40 38.93 0.76
N GLU A 145 -5.60 39.42 1.14
CA GLU A 145 -6.23 40.52 0.44
C GLU A 145 -5.20 41.66 0.42
N ARG A 146 -4.71 41.97 -0.79
CA ARG A 146 -3.95 43.18 -1.00
C ARG A 146 -4.92 44.33 -0.74
N GLU A 147 -4.77 44.99 0.41
CA GLU A 147 -5.33 46.32 0.58
C GLU A 147 -4.71 47.20 -0.50
N ASP A 148 -5.56 47.63 -1.45
CA ASP A 148 -5.23 48.71 -2.38
C ASP A 148 -5.02 50.00 -1.55
N PRO A 149 -3.86 50.68 -1.65
CA PRO A 149 -3.71 51.99 -1.04
C PRO A 149 -4.51 53.01 -1.88
N ALA A 150 -5.46 53.67 -1.23
CA ALA A 150 -6.19 54.81 -1.77
C ALA A 150 -5.28 56.02 -2.00
#